data_bea70ff5342ffdfe15db663b6199d2b0
#
_entry.id   bea70ff5342ffdfe15db663b6199d2b0
#
_cell.length_a   1.000
_cell.length_b   1.000
_cell.length_c   1.000
_cell.angle_alpha   90.00
_cell.angle_beta   90.00
_cell.angle_gamma   90.00
#
_symmetry.space_group_name_H-M   'P 1'
#
loop_
_entity.id
_entity.type
_entity.pdbx_description
1 polymer ?
#
loop_
_entity_poly.entity_id
_entity_poly.type
_entity_poly.pdbx_seq_one_letter_code
_entity_poly.pdbx_strand_id
1 'polypeptide(L)'
;MRAWLWKPFQEEPYGGDTVKKRFWAAVFLLATGLAQPLKVAILWHQHQPPYENPLTGQYEGPWVRMHGVNGYPWMAEVLLEFPEVKVSFDYTSTLLKQIQDYLSGKAKDAYWRVSEKPAGALTPEERAFVVERFFDINPRFVAESPRYQELQAKRNRGEAFTDQDLTDLRVLWNLLWINRDYIAKDPRLRALREKDRGFSQEDLNYVLKKHLELMATILPLHRTLWERGQIDLLTTPYYHPILPILLDKEAIRESNPTLALPKEPIAWPEDARWQVRSGKAYFRELFGREPLGMWPPEGAVSQKAAELYAEEGIGFLGRIIPGGGPDDAGGEVRVHLAGSECEGIDAHHHFRNGEGGDIACLAALRHHAGNGA
;
A
#
# COMPACT_ATOMS: atom_id res chain seq x y z
N MET A 1 28.23 13.64 18.10
CA MET A 1 28.48 12.82 19.30
C MET A 1 28.33 13.68 20.53
N ARG A 2 27.24 13.58 21.26
CA ARG A 2 27.13 14.04 22.66
C ARG A 2 26.29 12.99 23.38
N ALA A 3 26.96 12.22 24.22
CA ALA A 3 26.37 11.26 25.12
C ALA A 3 25.65 11.98 26.27
N TRP A 4 24.38 11.65 26.48
CA TRP A 4 23.66 12.04 27.69
C TRP A 4 23.96 11.01 28.76
N LEU A 5 24.78 11.40 29.75
CA LEU A 5 25.05 10.64 30.95
C LEU A 5 23.88 10.86 31.95
N TRP A 6 23.19 9.80 32.24
CA TRP A 6 22.24 9.74 33.36
C TRP A 6 23.02 9.81 34.66
N LYS A 7 22.74 10.82 35.52
CA LYS A 7 23.22 10.86 36.88
C LYS A 7 22.19 10.22 37.80
N PRO A 8 22.58 9.31 38.71
CA PRO A 8 21.64 8.76 39.68
C PRO A 8 21.28 9.80 40.73
N PHE A 9 19.98 9.81 41.06
CA PHE A 9 19.43 10.62 42.15
C PHE A 9 20.00 10.12 43.49
N GLN A 10 20.63 11.00 44.26
CA GLN A 10 20.98 10.73 45.66
C GLN A 10 19.76 10.83 46.54
N GLU A 11 19.48 9.76 47.29
CA GLU A 11 18.41 9.72 48.31
C GLU A 11 18.85 10.52 49.55
N GLU A 12 18.08 11.56 49.87
CA GLU A 12 18.09 12.18 51.19
C GLU A 12 17.06 11.49 52.09
N PRO A 13 17.35 11.22 53.37
CA PRO A 13 16.44 10.52 54.26
C PRO A 13 15.44 11.46 54.90
N TYR A 14 14.25 11.56 54.37
CA TYR A 14 13.12 12.16 55.11
C TYR A 14 12.14 11.07 55.52
N GLY A 15 12.16 10.77 56.85
CA GLY A 15 11.14 9.99 57.51
C GLY A 15 9.82 10.76 57.56
N GLY A 16 8.79 10.16 57.01
CA GLY A 16 7.43 10.69 57.08
C GLY A 16 6.53 10.17 55.98
N ASP A 17 5.56 9.37 56.41
CA ASP A 17 4.33 9.10 55.70
C ASP A 17 4.27 7.88 54.74
N THR A 18 4.29 6.72 55.33
CA THR A 18 3.79 5.47 54.70
C THR A 18 2.34 5.60 54.23
N VAL A 19 1.54 6.52 54.81
CA VAL A 19 0.15 6.76 54.43
C VAL A 19 0.06 7.53 53.10
N LYS A 20 0.92 8.55 52.89
CA LYS A 20 0.98 9.31 51.62
C LYS A 20 1.46 8.41 50.47
N LYS A 21 2.48 7.59 50.71
CA LYS A 21 2.98 6.66 49.69
C LYS A 21 1.90 5.64 49.28
N ARG A 22 1.12 5.12 50.22
CA ARG A 22 0.02 4.22 49.92
C ARG A 22 -1.15 4.91 49.22
N PHE A 23 -1.44 6.18 49.58
CA PHE A 23 -2.46 6.98 48.90
C PHE A 23 -2.07 7.25 47.44
N TRP A 24 -0.85 7.69 47.18
CA TRP A 24 -0.37 7.93 45.82
C TRP A 24 -0.25 6.64 44.99
N ALA A 25 0.15 5.52 45.59
CA ALA A 25 0.14 4.22 44.91
C ALA A 25 -1.28 3.74 44.55
N ALA A 26 -2.27 3.98 45.45
CA ALA A 26 -3.67 3.68 45.18
C ALA A 26 -4.27 4.60 44.09
N VAL A 27 -3.91 5.91 44.08
CA VAL A 27 -4.32 6.85 43.04
C VAL A 27 -3.68 6.48 41.69
N PHE A 28 -2.42 6.06 41.69
CA PHE A 28 -1.73 5.61 40.48
C PHE A 28 -2.34 4.30 39.93
N LEU A 29 -2.66 3.35 40.80
CA LEU A 29 -3.35 2.11 40.46
C LEU A 29 -4.80 2.34 39.98
N LEU A 30 -5.52 3.30 40.58
CA LEU A 30 -6.84 3.70 40.11
C LEU A 30 -6.79 4.47 38.79
N ALA A 31 -5.79 5.31 38.57
CA ALA A 31 -5.60 6.02 37.31
C ALA A 31 -5.21 5.07 36.15
N THR A 32 -4.40 4.04 36.41
CA THR A 32 -4.07 3.03 35.41
C THR A 32 -5.23 2.07 35.10
N GLY A 33 -6.15 1.86 36.05
CA GLY A 33 -7.35 1.07 35.85
C GLY A 33 -8.46 1.76 35.04
N LEU A 34 -8.37 3.08 34.84
CA LEU A 34 -9.36 3.86 34.08
C LEU A 34 -8.87 4.21 32.66
N ALA A 35 -7.59 3.99 32.35
CA ALA A 35 -7.07 4.22 31.01
C ALA A 35 -7.56 3.10 30.07
N GLN A 36 -8.45 3.45 29.14
CA GLN A 36 -8.80 2.54 28.05
C GLN A 36 -7.54 2.25 27.22
N PRO A 37 -7.28 0.97 26.86
CA PRO A 37 -6.14 0.65 26.01
C PRO A 37 -6.26 1.39 24.68
N LEU A 38 -5.16 1.99 24.23
CA LEU A 38 -5.10 2.59 22.90
C LEU A 38 -5.34 1.49 21.86
N LYS A 39 -6.37 1.67 21.02
CA LYS A 39 -6.64 0.81 19.89
C LYS A 39 -5.97 1.41 18.67
N VAL A 40 -5.13 0.61 18.00
CA VAL A 40 -4.45 1.01 16.77
C VAL A 40 -5.02 0.15 15.64
N ALA A 41 -5.45 0.77 14.56
CA ALA A 41 -5.83 0.08 13.34
C ALA A 41 -4.89 0.48 12.22
N ILE A 42 -4.46 -0.49 11.43
CA ILE A 42 -3.55 -0.31 10.31
C ILE A 42 -4.28 -0.75 9.05
N LEU A 43 -4.41 0.16 8.09
CA LEU A 43 -4.87 -0.14 6.75
C LEU A 43 -3.74 0.09 5.75
N TRP A 44 -3.45 -0.93 4.95
CA TRP A 44 -2.54 -0.84 3.82
C TRP A 44 -3.32 -0.62 2.54
N HIS A 45 -3.33 0.62 2.03
CA HIS A 45 -3.94 0.97 0.76
C HIS A 45 -3.00 0.61 -0.39
N GLN A 46 -3.36 -0.42 -1.16
CA GLN A 46 -2.55 -0.91 -2.27
C GLN A 46 -3.20 -0.52 -3.59
N HIS A 47 -2.67 0.54 -4.17
CA HIS A 47 -3.17 1.13 -5.41
C HIS A 47 -2.06 1.22 -6.46
N GLN A 48 -2.42 0.90 -7.70
CA GLN A 48 -1.68 1.28 -8.90
C GLN A 48 -2.67 1.65 -10.00
N PRO A 49 -2.44 2.75 -10.71
CA PRO A 49 -3.25 3.09 -11.87
C PRO A 49 -3.04 2.05 -12.99
N PRO A 50 -3.93 1.97 -13.99
CA PRO A 50 -3.71 1.11 -15.13
C PRO A 50 -2.52 1.61 -15.96
N TYR A 51 -1.55 0.73 -16.20
CA TYR A 51 -0.38 1.00 -17.06
C TYR A 51 -0.53 0.42 -18.46
N GLU A 52 -1.60 -0.35 -18.70
CA GLU A 52 -1.97 -0.83 -20.03
C GLU A 52 -2.47 0.34 -20.88
N ASN A 53 -1.80 0.62 -21.98
CA ASN A 53 -2.28 1.58 -22.96
C ASN A 53 -3.50 0.97 -23.67
N PRO A 54 -4.69 1.57 -23.58
CA PRO A 54 -5.92 0.96 -24.10
C PRO A 54 -5.96 0.86 -25.63
N LEU A 55 -5.14 1.66 -26.33
CA LEU A 55 -5.07 1.63 -27.81
C LEU A 55 -4.13 0.56 -28.34
N THR A 56 -3.06 0.27 -27.61
CA THR A 56 -2.01 -0.64 -28.06
C THR A 56 -1.99 -1.96 -27.30
N GLY A 57 -2.62 -2.02 -26.12
CA GLY A 57 -2.55 -3.16 -25.20
C GLY A 57 -1.17 -3.33 -24.55
N GLN A 58 -0.25 -2.39 -24.76
CA GLN A 58 1.09 -2.45 -24.18
C GLN A 58 1.12 -1.87 -22.78
N TYR A 59 1.90 -2.49 -21.90
CA TYR A 59 2.19 -1.99 -20.56
C TYR A 59 3.41 -1.08 -20.61
N GLU A 60 3.27 0.15 -20.12
CA GLU A 60 4.32 1.16 -20.21
C GLU A 60 5.11 1.25 -18.89
N GLY A 61 4.44 1.34 -17.75
CA GLY A 61 5.08 1.46 -16.44
C GLY A 61 5.37 0.12 -15.76
N PRO A 62 6.51 -0.03 -15.06
CA PRO A 62 6.91 -1.28 -14.39
C PRO A 62 6.39 -1.37 -12.94
N TRP A 63 5.66 -0.37 -12.44
CA TRP A 63 5.49 -0.15 -11.02
C TRP A 63 4.71 -1.24 -10.30
N VAL A 64 3.72 -1.87 -10.97
CA VAL A 64 3.05 -3.06 -10.40
C VAL A 64 4.05 -4.17 -10.10
N ARG A 65 4.96 -4.45 -11.03
CA ARG A 65 5.99 -5.48 -10.87
C ARG A 65 7.01 -5.08 -9.81
N MET A 66 7.44 -3.82 -9.80
CA MET A 66 8.43 -3.34 -8.82
C MET A 66 7.90 -3.42 -7.39
N HIS A 67 6.69 -2.96 -7.15
CA HIS A 67 6.06 -3.10 -5.84
C HIS A 67 5.65 -4.54 -5.54
N GLY A 68 5.36 -5.33 -6.58
CA GLY A 68 5.08 -6.76 -6.47
C GLY A 68 6.25 -7.61 -6.00
N VAL A 69 7.48 -7.12 -6.13
CA VAL A 69 8.69 -7.81 -5.64
C VAL A 69 9.29 -7.17 -4.40
N ASN A 70 8.82 -5.98 -4.04
CA ASN A 70 9.33 -5.24 -2.88
C ASN A 70 8.37 -5.31 -1.70
N GLY A 71 7.15 -4.78 -1.85
CA GLY A 71 6.24 -4.47 -0.77
C GLY A 71 5.08 -5.44 -0.62
N TYR A 72 4.29 -5.66 -1.67
CA TYR A 72 3.01 -6.36 -1.55
C TYR A 72 3.09 -7.75 -0.91
N PRO A 73 3.97 -8.66 -1.33
CA PRO A 73 4.06 -9.95 -0.65
C PRO A 73 4.72 -9.83 0.72
N TRP A 74 5.74 -8.95 0.87
CA TRP A 74 6.49 -8.82 2.12
C TRP A 74 5.64 -8.27 3.27
N MET A 75 4.76 -7.29 3.00
CA MET A 75 3.85 -6.71 4.00
C MET A 75 2.91 -7.78 4.58
N ALA A 76 2.53 -8.76 3.80
CA ALA A 76 1.72 -9.88 4.27
C ALA A 76 2.60 -10.97 4.93
N GLU A 77 3.80 -11.23 4.40
CA GLU A 77 4.69 -12.26 4.92
C GLU A 77 5.17 -11.95 6.35
N VAL A 78 5.47 -10.69 6.65
CA VAL A 78 5.89 -10.26 7.99
C VAL A 78 4.84 -10.55 9.06
N LEU A 79 3.55 -10.55 8.70
CA LEU A 79 2.47 -10.87 9.64
C LEU A 79 2.49 -12.34 10.10
N LEU A 80 3.14 -13.24 9.36
CA LEU A 80 3.30 -14.63 9.80
C LEU A 80 4.19 -14.74 11.04
N GLU A 81 5.08 -13.76 11.27
CA GLU A 81 5.94 -13.67 12.45
C GLU A 81 5.22 -13.07 13.66
N PHE A 82 4.07 -12.39 13.43
CA PHE A 82 3.28 -11.68 14.44
C PHE A 82 1.80 -12.08 14.35
N PRO A 83 1.44 -13.32 14.71
CA PRO A 83 0.08 -13.85 14.50
C PRO A 83 -1.01 -13.11 15.30
N GLU A 84 -0.65 -12.40 16.35
CA GLU A 84 -1.55 -11.58 17.16
C GLU A 84 -1.86 -10.20 16.53
N VAL A 85 -1.01 -9.74 15.60
CA VAL A 85 -1.20 -8.46 14.90
C VAL A 85 -2.25 -8.63 13.81
N LYS A 86 -3.27 -7.78 13.85
CA LYS A 86 -4.34 -7.73 12.85
C LYS A 86 -4.28 -6.44 12.09
N VAL A 87 -4.40 -6.53 10.78
CA VAL A 87 -4.37 -5.37 9.87
C VAL A 87 -5.41 -5.52 8.77
N SER A 88 -5.69 -4.45 8.06
CA SER A 88 -6.54 -4.47 6.87
C SER A 88 -5.71 -4.15 5.63
N PHE A 89 -6.02 -4.82 4.54
CA PHE A 89 -5.49 -4.52 3.23
C PHE A 89 -6.63 -4.11 2.30
N ASP A 90 -6.41 -3.10 1.53
CA ASP A 90 -7.29 -2.64 0.49
C ASP A 90 -6.57 -2.76 -0.86
N TYR A 91 -7.24 -3.38 -1.83
CA TYR A 91 -6.73 -3.60 -3.16
C TYR A 91 -7.59 -2.93 -4.21
N THR A 92 -6.99 -2.06 -5.04
CA THR A 92 -7.68 -1.62 -6.25
C THR A 92 -7.78 -2.75 -7.26
N SER A 93 -8.93 -2.85 -7.94
CA SER A 93 -9.14 -3.86 -8.98
C SER A 93 -8.14 -3.75 -10.12
N THR A 94 -7.71 -2.52 -10.45
CA THR A 94 -6.68 -2.25 -11.46
C THR A 94 -5.34 -2.85 -11.09
N LEU A 95 -4.93 -2.79 -9.82
CA LEU A 95 -3.72 -3.44 -9.34
C LEU A 95 -3.84 -4.96 -9.44
N LEU A 96 -4.94 -5.53 -8.92
CA LEU A 96 -5.18 -6.97 -8.96
C LEU A 96 -5.17 -7.51 -10.39
N LYS A 97 -5.84 -6.81 -11.32
CA LYS A 97 -5.85 -7.16 -12.75
C LYS A 97 -4.42 -7.20 -13.32
N GLN A 98 -3.65 -6.17 -13.07
CA GLN A 98 -2.28 -6.09 -13.60
C GLN A 98 -1.36 -7.15 -13.00
N ILE A 99 -1.52 -7.51 -11.72
CA ILE A 99 -0.81 -8.67 -11.14
C ILE A 99 -1.13 -9.94 -11.93
N GLN A 100 -2.43 -10.21 -12.21
CA GLN A 100 -2.83 -11.38 -12.99
C GLN A 100 -2.30 -11.34 -14.43
N ASP A 101 -2.29 -10.16 -15.05
CA ASP A 101 -1.77 -9.99 -16.40
C ASP A 101 -0.25 -10.29 -16.49
N TYR A 102 0.55 -9.92 -15.46
CA TYR A 102 1.95 -10.34 -15.37
C TYR A 102 2.09 -11.85 -15.18
N LEU A 103 1.32 -12.46 -14.29
CA LEU A 103 1.40 -13.89 -13.99
C LEU A 103 0.95 -14.76 -15.17
N SER A 104 -0.02 -14.30 -15.96
CA SER A 104 -0.45 -14.97 -17.20
C SER A 104 0.47 -14.74 -18.41
N GLY A 105 1.45 -13.84 -18.28
CA GLY A 105 2.33 -13.44 -19.38
C GLY A 105 1.72 -12.43 -20.37
N LYS A 106 0.50 -11.95 -20.11
CA LYS A 106 -0.13 -10.89 -20.90
C LYS A 106 0.59 -9.55 -20.73
N ALA A 107 0.95 -9.20 -19.50
CA ALA A 107 1.66 -7.95 -19.23
C ALA A 107 3.18 -8.14 -19.36
N LYS A 108 3.78 -7.31 -20.21
CA LYS A 108 5.21 -7.08 -20.30
C LYS A 108 5.44 -5.59 -20.43
N ASP A 109 5.88 -4.96 -19.32
CA ASP A 109 6.19 -3.52 -19.33
C ASP A 109 7.40 -3.19 -20.21
N ALA A 110 7.59 -1.88 -20.50
CA ALA A 110 8.68 -1.44 -21.38
C ALA A 110 10.06 -1.86 -20.85
N TYR A 111 10.26 -1.82 -19.52
CA TYR A 111 11.53 -2.23 -18.89
C TYR A 111 11.74 -3.75 -18.98
N TRP A 112 10.65 -4.53 -18.87
CA TRP A 112 10.70 -5.98 -19.08
C TRP A 112 11.11 -6.32 -20.50
N ARG A 113 10.45 -5.73 -21.50
CA ARG A 113 10.70 -6.02 -22.92
C ARG A 113 12.16 -5.80 -23.32
N VAL A 114 12.78 -4.70 -22.85
CA VAL A 114 14.22 -4.48 -23.14
C VAL A 114 15.13 -5.36 -22.27
N SER A 115 14.66 -5.85 -21.12
CA SER A 115 15.43 -6.75 -20.27
C SER A 115 15.48 -8.18 -20.79
N GLU A 116 14.46 -8.64 -21.52
CA GLU A 116 14.46 -9.98 -22.14
C GLU A 116 15.46 -10.11 -23.30
N LYS A 117 15.85 -9.00 -23.92
CA LYS A 117 16.75 -9.00 -25.09
C LYS A 117 18.22 -8.99 -24.66
N PRO A 118 19.11 -9.77 -25.34
CA PRO A 118 20.53 -9.54 -25.20
C PRO A 118 20.92 -8.10 -25.55
N ALA A 119 21.91 -7.51 -24.88
CA ALA A 119 22.29 -6.10 -25.08
C ALA A 119 22.67 -5.78 -26.53
N GLY A 120 23.35 -6.70 -27.22
CA GLY A 120 23.71 -6.54 -28.63
C GLY A 120 22.53 -6.60 -29.61
N ALA A 121 21.34 -7.04 -29.16
CA ALA A 121 20.11 -7.08 -29.96
C ALA A 121 19.18 -5.88 -29.72
N LEU A 122 19.56 -4.96 -28.82
CA LEU A 122 18.79 -3.73 -28.56
C LEU A 122 18.96 -2.74 -29.71
N THR A 123 17.84 -2.16 -30.18
CA THR A 123 17.87 -1.04 -31.12
C THR A 123 18.49 0.20 -30.49
N PRO A 124 18.91 1.21 -31.27
CA PRO A 124 19.41 2.48 -30.74
C PRO A 124 18.42 3.14 -29.76
N GLU A 125 17.13 3.10 -30.05
CA GLU A 125 16.04 3.65 -29.22
C GLU A 125 15.90 2.88 -27.90
N GLU A 126 15.99 1.54 -27.96
CA GLU A 126 15.94 0.70 -26.76
C GLU A 126 17.18 0.90 -25.88
N ARG A 127 18.36 1.10 -26.48
CA ARG A 127 19.59 1.43 -25.74
C ARG A 127 19.45 2.81 -25.05
N ALA A 128 18.92 3.81 -25.75
CA ALA A 128 18.65 5.12 -25.19
C ALA A 128 17.66 5.02 -24.04
N PHE A 129 16.56 4.28 -24.20
CA PHE A 129 15.59 4.00 -23.14
C PHE A 129 16.25 3.38 -21.90
N VAL A 130 17.12 2.39 -22.05
CA VAL A 130 17.83 1.76 -20.93
C VAL A 130 18.71 2.79 -20.22
N VAL A 131 19.50 3.59 -20.94
CA VAL A 131 20.38 4.61 -20.35
C VAL A 131 19.59 5.71 -19.65
N GLU A 132 18.44 6.09 -20.17
CA GLU A 132 17.60 7.13 -19.60
C GLU A 132 16.82 6.62 -18.38
N ARG A 133 16.12 5.47 -18.50
CA ARG A 133 15.07 5.05 -17.59
C ARG A 133 15.51 4.06 -16.50
N PHE A 134 16.59 3.30 -16.70
CA PHE A 134 17.02 2.32 -15.69
C PHE A 134 17.78 2.96 -14.50
N PHE A 135 17.59 4.26 -14.29
CA PHE A 135 17.94 4.99 -13.08
C PHE A 135 16.69 5.51 -12.33
N ASP A 136 15.50 5.13 -12.78
CA ASP A 136 14.24 5.42 -12.08
C ASP A 136 14.11 4.52 -10.84
N ILE A 137 14.88 4.84 -9.80
CA ILE A 137 14.94 4.10 -8.55
C ILE A 137 15.34 5.06 -7.43
N ASN A 138 14.98 4.72 -6.20
CA ASN A 138 15.36 5.55 -5.07
C ASN A 138 16.91 5.63 -4.97
N PRO A 139 17.49 6.83 -4.88
CA PRO A 139 18.95 7.02 -4.84
C PRO A 139 19.69 6.20 -3.78
N ARG A 140 19.04 5.87 -2.67
CA ARG A 140 19.62 5.01 -1.63
C ARG A 140 20.04 3.63 -2.16
N PHE A 141 19.27 3.05 -3.11
CA PHE A 141 19.61 1.77 -3.70
C PHE A 141 20.81 1.88 -4.65
N VAL A 142 20.92 3.00 -5.38
CA VAL A 142 22.10 3.30 -6.21
C VAL A 142 23.36 3.35 -5.32
N ALA A 143 23.25 4.01 -4.15
CA ALA A 143 24.36 4.15 -3.21
C ALA A 143 24.89 2.81 -2.64
N GLU A 144 24.10 1.74 -2.74
CA GLU A 144 24.47 0.42 -2.25
C GLU A 144 25.27 -0.43 -3.24
N SER A 145 25.38 0.00 -4.52
CA SER A 145 26.08 -0.71 -5.58
C SER A 145 27.15 0.18 -6.20
N PRO A 146 28.46 -0.10 -5.97
CA PRO A 146 29.55 0.62 -6.61
C PRO A 146 29.42 0.65 -8.14
N ARG A 147 29.03 -0.47 -8.75
CA ARG A 147 28.84 -0.53 -10.20
C ARG A 147 27.70 0.37 -10.67
N TYR A 148 26.60 0.43 -9.93
CA TYR A 148 25.48 1.30 -10.31
C TYR A 148 25.87 2.79 -10.23
N GLN A 149 26.62 3.18 -9.20
CA GLN A 149 27.16 4.54 -9.07
C GLN A 149 28.11 4.89 -10.24
N GLU A 150 28.99 3.95 -10.63
CA GLU A 150 29.87 4.10 -11.80
C GLU A 150 29.06 4.33 -13.07
N LEU A 151 28.00 3.53 -13.32
CA LEU A 151 27.14 3.66 -14.48
C LEU A 151 26.37 4.99 -14.45
N GLN A 152 25.90 5.43 -13.28
CA GLN A 152 25.25 6.73 -13.13
C GLN A 152 26.21 7.88 -13.43
N ALA A 153 27.43 7.82 -12.92
CA ALA A 153 28.47 8.81 -13.23
C ALA A 153 28.81 8.82 -14.72
N LYS A 154 28.89 7.66 -15.36
CA LYS A 154 29.11 7.51 -16.80
C LYS A 154 28.00 8.18 -17.62
N ARG A 155 26.72 7.95 -17.27
CA ARG A 155 25.58 8.62 -17.88
C ARG A 155 25.68 10.15 -17.75
N ASN A 156 26.00 10.64 -16.54
CA ASN A 156 26.06 12.08 -16.27
C ASN A 156 27.18 12.80 -17.05
N ARG A 157 28.23 12.07 -17.46
CA ARG A 157 29.29 12.58 -18.35
C ARG A 157 28.95 12.43 -19.83
N GLY A 158 27.79 11.85 -20.19
CA GLY A 158 27.41 11.61 -21.58
C GLY A 158 28.25 10.55 -22.30
N GLU A 159 28.90 9.65 -21.57
CA GLU A 159 29.73 8.61 -22.14
C GLU A 159 28.91 7.46 -22.73
N ALA A 160 29.40 6.88 -23.82
CA ALA A 160 28.71 5.76 -24.49
C ALA A 160 28.74 4.50 -23.63
N PHE A 161 27.61 3.80 -23.55
CA PHE A 161 27.44 2.54 -22.81
C PHE A 161 27.79 1.36 -23.71
N THR A 162 28.65 0.47 -23.21
CA THR A 162 28.93 -0.82 -23.85
C THR A 162 27.78 -1.81 -23.63
N ASP A 163 27.77 -2.93 -24.33
CA ASP A 163 26.77 -4.00 -24.11
C ASP A 163 26.84 -4.56 -22.68
N GLN A 164 28.05 -4.62 -22.11
CA GLN A 164 28.22 -5.04 -20.71
C GLN A 164 27.66 -3.99 -19.74
N ASP A 165 27.85 -2.70 -19.99
CA ASP A 165 27.26 -1.64 -19.17
C ASP A 165 25.74 -1.72 -19.16
N LEU A 166 25.13 -1.92 -20.33
CA LEU A 166 23.67 -2.07 -20.45
C LEU A 166 23.14 -3.33 -19.79
N THR A 167 23.90 -4.41 -19.81
CA THR A 167 23.54 -5.66 -19.14
C THR A 167 23.61 -5.47 -17.63
N ASP A 168 24.73 -4.91 -17.12
CA ASP A 168 24.91 -4.63 -15.70
C ASP A 168 23.81 -3.70 -15.17
N LEU A 169 23.52 -2.61 -15.89
CA LEU A 169 22.49 -1.66 -15.50
C LEU A 169 21.11 -2.30 -15.37
N ARG A 170 20.72 -3.13 -16.35
CA ARG A 170 19.41 -3.81 -16.32
C ARG A 170 19.31 -4.85 -15.20
N VAL A 171 20.40 -5.60 -14.95
CA VAL A 171 20.42 -6.56 -13.83
C VAL A 171 20.33 -5.82 -12.50
N LEU A 172 21.16 -4.81 -12.28
CA LEU A 172 21.20 -4.05 -11.03
C LEU A 172 19.83 -3.40 -10.75
N TRP A 173 19.25 -2.74 -11.74
CA TRP A 173 17.93 -2.11 -11.57
C TRP A 173 16.87 -3.12 -11.16
N ASN A 174 16.73 -4.23 -11.87
CA ASN A 174 15.75 -5.26 -11.53
C ASN A 174 16.04 -5.93 -10.18
N LEU A 175 17.30 -6.21 -9.86
CA LEU A 175 17.71 -6.86 -8.61
C LEU A 175 17.48 -5.98 -7.39
N LEU A 176 17.77 -4.66 -7.49
CA LEU A 176 17.69 -3.75 -6.36
C LEU A 176 16.26 -3.40 -5.96
N TRP A 177 15.28 -3.63 -6.84
CA TRP A 177 13.88 -3.53 -6.49
C TRP A 177 13.36 -4.70 -5.66
N ILE A 178 14.03 -5.87 -5.71
CA ILE A 178 13.64 -7.02 -4.88
C ILE A 178 13.89 -6.68 -3.41
N ASN A 179 12.92 -6.97 -2.54
CA ASN A 179 13.07 -6.78 -1.10
C ASN A 179 14.32 -7.51 -0.58
N ARG A 180 15.04 -6.86 0.33
CA ARG A 180 16.31 -7.37 0.88
C ARG A 180 16.17 -8.73 1.55
N ASP A 181 15.04 -8.99 2.19
CA ASP A 181 14.78 -10.26 2.86
C ASP A 181 14.67 -11.41 1.85
N TYR A 182 14.08 -11.16 0.68
CA TYR A 182 14.04 -12.13 -0.41
C TYR A 182 15.41 -12.36 -1.03
N ILE A 183 16.22 -11.31 -1.19
CA ILE A 183 17.61 -11.44 -1.63
C ILE A 183 18.41 -12.27 -0.62
N ALA A 184 18.25 -12.01 0.67
CA ALA A 184 18.94 -12.74 1.72
C ALA A 184 18.57 -14.23 1.81
N LYS A 185 17.30 -14.56 1.52
CA LYS A 185 16.77 -15.93 1.53
C LYS A 185 17.18 -16.74 0.28
N ASP A 186 17.46 -16.10 -0.86
CA ASP A 186 17.81 -16.75 -2.11
C ASP A 186 19.33 -16.73 -2.37
N PRO A 187 20.03 -17.90 -2.36
CA PRO A 187 21.47 -17.94 -2.51
C PRO A 187 21.98 -17.34 -3.84
N ARG A 188 21.22 -17.49 -4.94
CA ARG A 188 21.63 -16.95 -6.25
C ARG A 188 21.40 -15.45 -6.32
N LEU A 189 20.31 -14.91 -5.79
CA LEU A 189 20.11 -13.45 -5.71
C LEU A 189 21.20 -12.80 -4.83
N ARG A 190 21.55 -13.44 -3.72
CA ARG A 190 22.63 -12.98 -2.84
C ARG A 190 23.98 -12.95 -3.56
N ALA A 191 24.32 -14.03 -4.27
CA ALA A 191 25.54 -14.09 -5.08
C ALA A 191 25.57 -13.01 -6.18
N LEU A 192 24.44 -12.74 -6.83
CA LEU A 192 24.33 -11.65 -7.80
C LEU A 192 24.52 -10.28 -7.15
N ARG A 193 23.95 -10.08 -5.96
CA ARG A 193 24.13 -8.85 -5.20
C ARG A 193 25.60 -8.60 -4.85
N GLU A 194 26.31 -9.65 -4.43
CA GLU A 194 27.75 -9.60 -4.07
C GLU A 194 28.63 -9.42 -5.31
N LYS A 195 28.25 -10.00 -6.45
CA LYS A 195 28.98 -9.90 -7.73
C LYS A 195 29.07 -8.47 -8.24
N ASP A 196 27.99 -7.70 -8.14
CA ASP A 196 27.81 -6.28 -8.45
C ASP A 196 28.13 -5.86 -9.90
N ARG A 197 28.85 -6.64 -10.71
CA ARG A 197 29.22 -6.34 -12.11
C ARG A 197 29.51 -7.58 -12.94
N GLY A 198 29.61 -7.41 -14.28
CA GLY A 198 29.93 -8.49 -15.19
C GLY A 198 28.82 -9.51 -15.30
N PHE A 199 27.57 -9.04 -15.24
CA PHE A 199 26.39 -9.90 -15.35
C PHE A 199 26.20 -10.44 -16.76
N SER A 200 25.56 -11.60 -16.84
CA SER A 200 25.14 -12.22 -18.10
C SER A 200 23.63 -11.99 -18.35
N GLN A 201 23.19 -12.27 -19.57
CA GLN A 201 21.75 -12.30 -19.89
C GLN A 201 21.02 -13.39 -19.07
N GLU A 202 21.72 -14.49 -18.74
CA GLU A 202 21.15 -15.54 -17.89
C GLU A 202 20.92 -15.07 -16.45
N ASP A 203 21.80 -14.23 -15.91
CA ASP A 203 21.62 -13.59 -14.62
C ASP A 203 20.36 -12.71 -14.64
N LEU A 204 20.18 -11.91 -15.71
CA LEU A 204 19.00 -11.06 -15.87
C LEU A 204 17.71 -11.90 -15.98
N ASN A 205 17.73 -12.95 -16.78
CA ASN A 205 16.59 -13.86 -16.93
C ASN A 205 16.21 -14.52 -15.60
N TYR A 206 17.21 -14.87 -14.78
CA TYR A 206 16.95 -15.40 -13.44
C TYR A 206 16.26 -14.37 -12.54
N VAL A 207 16.71 -13.12 -12.54
CA VAL A 207 16.08 -12.03 -11.76
C VAL A 207 14.64 -11.80 -12.20
N LEU A 208 14.38 -11.75 -13.52
CA LEU A 208 13.02 -11.59 -14.05
C LEU A 208 12.10 -12.75 -13.66
N LYS A 209 12.62 -13.98 -13.72
CA LYS A 209 11.86 -15.15 -13.24
C LYS A 209 11.49 -15.03 -11.76
N LYS A 210 12.43 -14.57 -10.92
CA LYS A 210 12.17 -14.33 -9.49
C LYS A 210 11.09 -13.27 -9.26
N HIS A 211 11.00 -12.25 -10.10
CA HIS A 211 9.91 -11.29 -10.02
C HIS A 211 8.55 -11.98 -10.11
N LEU A 212 8.36 -12.86 -11.10
CA LEU A 212 7.08 -13.59 -11.24
C LEU A 212 6.83 -14.57 -10.08
N GLU A 213 7.87 -15.26 -9.62
CA GLU A 213 7.76 -16.16 -8.47
C GLU A 213 7.29 -15.41 -7.21
N LEU A 214 7.84 -14.23 -6.92
CA LEU A 214 7.43 -13.41 -5.78
C LEU A 214 6.01 -12.84 -5.97
N MET A 215 5.69 -12.33 -7.15
CA MET A 215 4.36 -11.82 -7.45
C MET A 215 3.29 -12.91 -7.32
N ALA A 216 3.61 -14.15 -7.68
CA ALA A 216 2.69 -15.28 -7.56
C ALA A 216 2.30 -15.61 -6.11
N THR A 217 3.08 -15.16 -5.13
CA THR A 217 2.76 -15.38 -3.70
C THR A 217 1.73 -14.40 -3.14
N ILE A 218 1.50 -13.25 -3.80
CA ILE A 218 0.68 -12.15 -3.27
C ILE A 218 -0.74 -12.64 -2.91
N LEU A 219 -1.52 -13.07 -3.89
CA LEU A 219 -2.92 -13.41 -3.65
C LEU A 219 -3.09 -14.65 -2.74
N PRO A 220 -2.34 -15.76 -2.93
CA PRO A 220 -2.45 -16.92 -2.06
C PRO A 220 -2.13 -16.61 -0.60
N LEU A 221 -1.11 -15.80 -0.34
CA LEU A 221 -0.73 -15.42 1.02
C LEU A 221 -1.80 -14.57 1.70
N HIS A 222 -2.30 -13.54 1.01
CA HIS A 222 -3.36 -12.69 1.54
C HIS A 222 -4.65 -13.49 1.78
N ARG A 223 -5.01 -14.40 0.86
CA ARG A 223 -6.16 -15.30 1.07
C ARG A 223 -5.98 -16.14 2.34
N THR A 224 -4.81 -16.74 2.53
CA THR A 224 -4.50 -17.55 3.70
C THR A 224 -4.61 -16.75 5.01
N LEU A 225 -4.07 -15.54 5.04
CA LEU A 225 -4.16 -14.67 6.22
C LEU A 225 -5.60 -14.21 6.49
N TRP A 226 -6.38 -13.96 5.43
CA TRP A 226 -7.79 -13.63 5.56
C TRP A 226 -8.63 -14.79 6.11
N GLU A 227 -8.41 -16.00 5.60
CA GLU A 227 -9.08 -17.22 6.09
C GLU A 227 -8.77 -17.51 7.56
N ARG A 228 -7.56 -17.19 8.02
CA ARG A 228 -7.15 -17.27 9.44
C ARG A 228 -7.75 -16.14 10.29
N GLY A 229 -8.37 -15.12 9.70
CA GLY A 229 -8.87 -13.95 10.40
C GLY A 229 -7.80 -13.04 10.96
N GLN A 230 -6.60 -13.09 10.40
CA GLN A 230 -5.49 -12.21 10.77
C GLN A 230 -5.53 -10.89 10.00
N ILE A 231 -6.08 -10.90 8.78
CA ILE A 231 -6.30 -9.68 8.01
C ILE A 231 -7.75 -9.56 7.58
N ASP A 232 -8.17 -8.33 7.30
CA ASP A 232 -9.35 -8.04 6.51
C ASP A 232 -8.96 -7.56 5.12
N LEU A 233 -9.71 -8.02 4.10
CA LEU A 233 -9.51 -7.62 2.73
C LEU A 233 -10.66 -6.73 2.27
N LEU A 234 -10.31 -5.57 1.77
CA LEU A 234 -11.20 -4.58 1.18
C LEU A 234 -10.88 -4.41 -0.30
N THR A 235 -11.77 -3.72 -0.99
CA THR A 235 -11.52 -3.30 -2.37
C THR A 235 -11.96 -1.84 -2.58
N THR A 236 -11.88 -1.38 -3.82
CA THR A 236 -12.31 -0.05 -4.25
C THR A 236 -13.26 -0.17 -5.44
N PRO A 237 -13.96 0.88 -5.85
CA PRO A 237 -14.51 0.97 -7.20
C PRO A 237 -13.41 0.65 -8.24
N TYR A 238 -13.78 0.01 -9.36
CA TYR A 238 -12.86 -0.72 -10.25
C TYR A 238 -11.63 0.08 -10.70
N TYR A 239 -11.83 1.29 -11.27
CA TYR A 239 -10.76 2.17 -11.74
C TYR A 239 -10.37 3.26 -10.72
N HIS A 240 -10.81 3.14 -9.48
CA HIS A 240 -10.52 4.08 -8.41
C HIS A 240 -10.98 5.53 -8.70
N PRO A 241 -12.19 5.76 -9.26
CA PRO A 241 -12.68 7.11 -9.50
C PRO A 241 -13.16 7.77 -8.23
N ILE A 242 -13.06 9.10 -8.14
CA ILE A 242 -13.65 9.90 -7.08
C ILE A 242 -15.17 9.95 -7.31
N LEU A 243 -15.93 9.00 -6.75
CA LEU A 243 -17.36 8.84 -7.00
C LEU A 243 -18.21 10.11 -6.74
N PRO A 244 -17.97 10.89 -5.66
CA PRO A 244 -18.70 12.14 -5.48
C PRO A 244 -18.71 13.04 -6.70
N ILE A 245 -17.56 13.22 -7.35
CA ILE A 245 -17.44 14.08 -8.54
C ILE A 245 -18.08 13.42 -9.77
N LEU A 246 -17.99 12.11 -9.87
CA LEU A 246 -18.61 11.36 -10.96
C LEU A 246 -20.14 11.41 -10.90
N LEU A 247 -20.70 11.44 -9.69
CA LEU A 247 -22.15 11.55 -9.44
C LEU A 247 -22.66 12.98 -9.55
N ASP A 248 -21.85 13.96 -9.14
CA ASP A 248 -22.23 15.37 -9.13
C ASP A 248 -20.98 16.25 -8.98
N LYS A 249 -20.61 16.99 -10.02
CA LYS A 249 -19.44 17.87 -9.95
C LYS A 249 -19.53 18.93 -8.84
N GLU A 250 -20.74 19.32 -8.42
CA GLU A 250 -20.91 20.32 -7.37
C GLU A 250 -20.48 19.80 -5.99
N ALA A 251 -20.33 18.47 -5.82
CA ALA A 251 -19.83 17.88 -4.59
C ALA A 251 -18.42 18.40 -4.20
N ILE A 252 -17.60 18.83 -5.19
CA ILE A 252 -16.28 19.38 -4.91
C ILE A 252 -16.32 20.70 -4.13
N ARG A 253 -17.46 21.42 -4.18
CA ARG A 253 -17.63 22.69 -3.44
C ARG A 253 -17.65 22.50 -1.93
N GLU A 254 -17.91 21.29 -1.44
CA GLU A 254 -17.82 21.00 -0.01
C GLU A 254 -16.38 21.18 0.50
N SER A 255 -15.39 20.82 -0.32
CA SER A 255 -13.97 20.97 0.02
C SER A 255 -13.32 22.22 -0.56
N ASN A 256 -13.82 22.72 -1.71
CA ASN A 256 -13.32 23.93 -2.37
C ASN A 256 -14.46 24.79 -2.94
N PRO A 257 -15.10 25.64 -2.09
CA PRO A 257 -16.26 26.43 -2.47
C PRO A 257 -16.05 27.40 -3.64
N THR A 258 -14.81 27.84 -3.86
CA THR A 258 -14.45 28.88 -4.85
C THR A 258 -13.93 28.30 -6.17
N LEU A 259 -13.80 26.98 -6.28
CA LEU A 259 -13.28 26.34 -7.49
C LEU A 259 -14.19 26.64 -8.69
N ALA A 260 -13.60 27.13 -9.78
CA ALA A 260 -14.31 27.27 -11.05
C ALA A 260 -14.58 25.89 -11.64
N LEU A 261 -15.86 25.57 -11.85
CA LEU A 261 -16.27 24.29 -12.41
C LEU A 261 -16.58 24.41 -13.90
N PRO A 262 -16.45 23.32 -14.68
CA PRO A 262 -16.93 23.25 -16.05
C PRO A 262 -18.41 23.63 -16.14
N LYS A 263 -18.79 24.32 -17.22
CA LYS A 263 -20.21 24.69 -17.43
C LYS A 263 -21.09 23.49 -17.74
N GLU A 264 -20.53 22.51 -18.43
CA GLU A 264 -21.21 21.29 -18.84
C GLU A 264 -21.63 20.49 -17.59
N PRO A 265 -22.82 19.86 -17.59
CA PRO A 265 -23.23 18.98 -16.52
C PRO A 265 -22.30 17.76 -16.48
N ILE A 266 -21.83 17.41 -15.29
CA ILE A 266 -21.10 16.17 -15.02
C ILE A 266 -21.93 15.40 -13.99
N ALA A 267 -22.59 14.35 -14.45
CA ALA A 267 -23.33 13.40 -13.63
C ALA A 267 -23.48 12.09 -14.41
N TRP A 268 -22.71 11.08 -14.00
CA TRP A 268 -22.70 9.75 -14.62
C TRP A 268 -22.98 8.65 -13.57
N PRO A 269 -24.23 8.56 -13.06
CA PRO A 269 -24.58 7.63 -11.99
C PRO A 269 -24.44 6.16 -12.42
N GLU A 270 -24.72 5.84 -13.68
CA GLU A 270 -24.58 4.47 -14.19
C GLU A 270 -23.11 4.04 -14.27
N ASP A 271 -22.22 4.94 -14.66
CA ASP A 271 -20.77 4.67 -14.64
C ASP A 271 -20.29 4.50 -13.21
N ALA A 272 -20.73 5.35 -12.29
CA ALA A 272 -20.42 5.22 -10.87
C ALA A 272 -20.87 3.87 -10.30
N ARG A 273 -22.08 3.44 -10.63
CA ARG A 273 -22.67 2.15 -10.25
C ARG A 273 -21.85 0.98 -10.83
N TRP A 274 -21.50 1.08 -12.10
CA TRP A 274 -20.66 0.09 -12.77
C TRP A 274 -19.30 -0.06 -12.07
N GLN A 275 -18.68 1.04 -11.67
CA GLN A 275 -17.39 1.03 -10.96
C GLN A 275 -17.47 0.22 -9.64
N VAL A 276 -18.52 0.43 -8.85
CA VAL A 276 -18.73 -0.29 -7.58
C VAL A 276 -19.01 -1.77 -7.83
N ARG A 277 -19.95 -2.08 -8.72
CA ARG A 277 -20.32 -3.48 -9.07
C ARG A 277 -19.13 -4.25 -9.63
N SER A 278 -18.41 -3.66 -10.56
CA SER A 278 -17.28 -4.32 -11.21
C SER A 278 -16.12 -4.55 -10.25
N GLY A 279 -15.83 -3.59 -9.35
CA GLY A 279 -14.82 -3.75 -8.30
C GLY A 279 -15.17 -4.91 -7.37
N LYS A 280 -16.40 -4.94 -6.89
CA LYS A 280 -16.94 -6.01 -6.04
C LYS A 280 -16.90 -7.38 -6.73
N ALA A 281 -17.37 -7.44 -7.99
CA ALA A 281 -17.42 -8.69 -8.76
C ALA A 281 -16.02 -9.24 -9.02
N TYR A 282 -15.07 -8.40 -9.40
CA TYR A 282 -13.70 -8.81 -9.67
C TYR A 282 -12.98 -9.28 -8.39
N PHE A 283 -13.21 -8.60 -7.27
CA PHE A 283 -12.71 -9.05 -5.98
C PHE A 283 -13.23 -10.45 -5.63
N ARG A 284 -14.55 -10.68 -5.78
CA ARG A 284 -15.18 -11.98 -5.54
C ARG A 284 -14.61 -13.07 -6.46
N GLU A 285 -14.37 -12.76 -7.72
CA GLU A 285 -13.74 -13.68 -8.69
C GLU A 285 -12.37 -14.16 -8.18
N LEU A 286 -11.54 -13.24 -7.69
CA LEU A 286 -10.18 -13.55 -7.26
C LEU A 286 -10.10 -14.20 -5.87
N PHE A 287 -10.92 -13.77 -4.93
CA PHE A 287 -10.85 -14.21 -3.53
C PHE A 287 -11.93 -15.22 -3.13
N GLY A 288 -12.91 -15.48 -4.00
CA GLY A 288 -13.96 -16.50 -3.79
C GLY A 288 -15.10 -16.06 -2.88
N ARG A 289 -15.09 -14.83 -2.37
CA ARG A 289 -16.14 -14.24 -1.53
C ARG A 289 -16.20 -12.72 -1.65
N GLU A 290 -17.32 -12.14 -1.25
CA GLU A 290 -17.55 -10.70 -1.29
C GLU A 290 -16.58 -9.94 -0.38
N PRO A 291 -16.15 -8.72 -0.76
CA PRO A 291 -15.44 -7.84 0.15
C PRO A 291 -16.38 -7.38 1.27
N LEU A 292 -15.86 -7.25 2.48
CA LEU A 292 -16.65 -6.72 3.62
C LEU A 292 -16.99 -5.24 3.45
N GLY A 293 -16.10 -4.48 2.82
CA GLY A 293 -16.25 -3.06 2.60
C GLY A 293 -15.40 -2.55 1.45
N MET A 294 -15.51 -1.24 1.20
CA MET A 294 -14.70 -0.54 0.21
C MET A 294 -14.00 0.66 0.81
N TRP A 295 -12.81 0.94 0.27
CA TRP A 295 -12.14 2.21 0.45
C TRP A 295 -12.65 3.18 -0.61
N PRO A 296 -13.27 4.31 -0.21
CA PRO A 296 -13.64 5.34 -1.17
C PRO A 296 -12.37 5.95 -1.78
N PRO A 297 -12.27 6.02 -3.11
CA PRO A 297 -11.11 6.62 -3.76
C PRO A 297 -10.77 8.00 -3.20
N GLU A 298 -9.49 8.21 -2.89
CA GLU A 298 -8.96 9.44 -2.26
C GLU A 298 -9.64 9.79 -0.90
N GLY A 299 -10.30 8.83 -0.26
CA GLY A 299 -11.09 9.08 0.95
C GLY A 299 -12.34 9.95 0.72
N ALA A 300 -12.70 10.20 -0.54
CA ALA A 300 -13.80 11.09 -0.89
C ALA A 300 -15.15 10.41 -0.75
N VAL A 301 -16.03 10.99 0.08
CA VAL A 301 -17.40 10.52 0.30
C VAL A 301 -18.39 11.69 0.17
N SER A 302 -19.55 11.44 -0.41
CA SER A 302 -20.71 12.30 -0.38
C SER A 302 -21.95 11.47 -0.03
N GLN A 303 -23.05 12.11 0.33
CA GLN A 303 -24.30 11.41 0.63
C GLN A 303 -24.74 10.52 -0.54
N LYS A 304 -24.74 11.03 -1.77
CA LYS A 304 -25.07 10.27 -2.99
C LYS A 304 -24.14 9.08 -3.21
N ALA A 305 -22.85 9.24 -2.94
CA ALA A 305 -21.88 8.14 -3.06
C ALA A 305 -22.13 7.08 -1.99
N ALA A 306 -22.40 7.46 -0.75
CA ALA A 306 -22.70 6.53 0.34
C ALA A 306 -23.97 5.73 0.06
N GLU A 307 -25.03 6.37 -0.44
CA GLU A 307 -26.27 5.71 -0.87
C GLU A 307 -26.01 4.70 -1.99
N LEU A 308 -25.20 5.06 -2.99
CA LEU A 308 -24.83 4.16 -4.07
C LEU A 308 -24.06 2.92 -3.56
N TYR A 309 -23.10 3.09 -2.67
CA TYR A 309 -22.39 1.97 -2.06
C TYR A 309 -23.35 1.04 -1.29
N ALA A 310 -24.29 1.62 -0.54
CA ALA A 310 -25.30 0.87 0.21
C ALA A 310 -26.21 0.07 -0.73
N GLU A 311 -26.73 0.69 -1.80
CA GLU A 311 -27.55 0.03 -2.82
C GLU A 311 -26.83 -1.15 -3.48
N GLU A 312 -25.50 -1.06 -3.64
CA GLU A 312 -24.68 -2.14 -4.18
C GLU A 312 -24.25 -3.17 -3.12
N GLY A 313 -24.75 -3.05 -1.89
CA GLY A 313 -24.53 -4.00 -0.80
C GLY A 313 -23.13 -3.95 -0.21
N ILE A 314 -22.49 -2.79 -0.20
CA ILE A 314 -21.22 -2.56 0.50
C ILE A 314 -21.52 -2.29 1.97
N GLY A 315 -21.02 -3.16 2.85
CA GLY A 315 -21.34 -3.13 4.28
C GLY A 315 -20.75 -1.94 5.04
N PHE A 316 -19.58 -1.45 4.63
CA PHE A 316 -18.95 -0.26 5.24
C PHE A 316 -17.96 0.42 4.28
N LEU A 317 -17.64 1.70 4.60
CA LEU A 317 -16.64 2.49 3.91
C LEU A 317 -15.53 2.86 4.91
N GLY A 318 -14.26 2.58 4.55
CA GLY A 318 -13.09 3.05 5.30
C GLY A 318 -12.78 4.51 4.92
N ARG A 319 -12.61 5.39 5.90
CA ARG A 319 -12.27 6.79 5.65
C ARG A 319 -11.42 7.37 6.79
N ILE A 320 -10.42 8.18 6.43
CA ILE A 320 -9.69 9.03 7.36
C ILE A 320 -10.31 10.42 7.32
N ILE A 321 -10.67 10.96 8.48
CA ILE A 321 -11.14 12.33 8.61
C ILE A 321 -10.07 13.12 9.36
N PRO A 322 -9.48 14.17 8.77
CA PRO A 322 -8.58 15.06 9.50
C PRO A 322 -9.29 15.67 10.70
N GLY A 323 -8.61 15.77 11.84
CA GLY A 323 -9.13 16.45 13.03
C GLY A 323 -9.51 17.89 12.75
N GLY A 324 -10.61 18.37 13.35
CA GLY A 324 -11.30 19.61 12.99
C GLY A 324 -10.79 20.90 13.62
N GLY A 325 -9.54 21.01 14.14
CA GLY A 325 -9.06 22.22 14.77
C GLY A 325 -7.55 22.43 14.69
N PRO A 326 -7.06 23.66 14.82
CA PRO A 326 -5.64 23.99 14.81
C PRO A 326 -4.84 23.34 15.95
N ASP A 327 -5.52 22.84 16.98
CA ASP A 327 -4.93 22.14 18.12
C ASP A 327 -5.08 20.61 18.04
N ASP A 328 -5.80 20.10 17.03
CA ASP A 328 -5.98 18.67 16.78
C ASP A 328 -4.93 18.18 15.75
N ALA A 329 -3.75 17.83 16.23
CA ALA A 329 -2.70 17.17 15.44
C ALA A 329 -3.03 15.70 15.11
N GLY A 330 -4.29 15.27 15.28
CA GLY A 330 -4.74 13.90 15.04
C GLY A 330 -5.85 13.80 13.99
N GLY A 331 -5.74 12.85 13.06
CA GLY A 331 -6.84 12.46 12.19
C GLY A 331 -7.81 11.52 12.91
N GLU A 332 -9.11 11.74 12.73
CA GLU A 332 -10.16 10.82 13.18
C GLU A 332 -10.51 9.86 12.04
N VAL A 333 -10.51 8.57 12.33
CA VAL A 333 -11.00 7.58 11.38
C VAL A 333 -12.46 7.30 11.66
N ARG A 334 -13.32 7.59 10.69
CA ARG A 334 -14.74 7.21 10.76
C ARG A 334 -15.02 6.06 9.81
N VAL A 335 -15.69 5.05 10.33
CA VAL A 335 -16.31 3.99 9.54
C VAL A 335 -17.75 4.39 9.34
N HIS A 336 -18.14 4.64 8.09
CA HIS A 336 -19.54 4.84 7.75
C HIS A 336 -20.15 3.49 7.40
N LEU A 337 -21.17 3.07 8.16
CA LEU A 337 -21.96 1.91 7.82
C LEU A 337 -22.97 2.31 6.74
N ALA A 338 -22.97 1.60 5.64
CA ALA A 338 -23.96 1.75 4.61
C ALA A 338 -25.17 0.88 4.97
N GLY A 339 -26.31 1.50 5.34
CA GLY A 339 -27.56 0.79 5.63
C GLY A 339 -28.39 1.44 6.73
N SER A 340 -29.70 1.43 6.56
CA SER A 340 -30.70 2.08 7.41
C SER A 340 -31.06 1.32 8.70
N GLU A 341 -30.35 0.28 9.10
CA GLU A 341 -30.65 -0.54 10.28
C GLU A 341 -29.59 -0.50 11.38
N CYS A 342 -28.83 0.59 11.46
CA CYS A 342 -27.88 0.79 12.56
C CYS A 342 -28.43 1.69 13.67
N GLU A 343 -29.68 1.53 14.06
CA GLU A 343 -30.19 2.06 15.33
C GLU A 343 -29.58 1.25 16.48
N GLY A 344 -28.62 1.84 17.20
CA GLY A 344 -28.07 1.30 18.43
C GLY A 344 -26.59 0.88 18.44
N ILE A 345 -25.84 1.11 17.38
CA ILE A 345 -24.39 0.92 17.41
C ILE A 345 -23.73 2.31 17.55
N ASP A 346 -23.23 2.64 18.75
CA ASP A 346 -22.35 3.77 18.95
C ASP A 346 -21.04 3.54 18.17
N ALA A 347 -21.04 3.93 16.90
CA ALA A 347 -19.89 3.85 16.00
C ALA A 347 -18.85 4.98 16.25
N HIS A 348 -18.96 5.68 17.38
CA HIS A 348 -18.03 6.72 17.79
C HIS A 348 -16.83 6.10 18.53
N HIS A 349 -15.93 5.48 17.80
CA HIS A 349 -14.60 5.23 18.33
C HIS A 349 -13.65 6.33 17.83
N HIS A 350 -13.38 7.29 18.69
CA HIS A 350 -12.39 8.32 18.46
C HIS A 350 -10.99 7.76 18.68
N PHE A 351 -10.14 7.89 17.67
CA PHE A 351 -8.71 7.58 17.79
C PHE A 351 -7.93 8.87 17.57
N ARG A 352 -7.14 9.26 18.56
CA ARG A 352 -6.23 10.40 18.48
C ARG A 352 -4.83 9.91 18.16
N ASN A 353 -4.20 10.48 17.15
CA ASN A 353 -2.78 10.35 16.87
C ASN A 353 -2.02 11.57 17.36
N GLY A 354 -1.00 11.34 18.16
CA GLY A 354 0.07 12.31 18.33
C GLY A 354 1.12 12.09 17.23
N GLU A 355 1.36 13.14 16.44
CA GLU A 355 2.42 13.25 15.43
C GLU A 355 2.34 12.30 14.21
N GLY A 356 1.66 12.75 13.19
CA GLY A 356 1.97 12.53 11.76
C GLY A 356 2.08 11.09 11.26
N GLY A 357 1.00 10.33 11.21
CA GLY A 357 0.98 9.07 10.51
C GLY A 357 -0.45 8.60 10.21
N ASP A 358 -0.67 8.12 8.99
CA ASP A 358 -1.95 7.63 8.51
C ASP A 358 -2.35 6.33 9.22
N ILE A 359 -3.42 6.36 10.02
CA ILE A 359 -3.94 5.17 10.71
C ILE A 359 -5.45 5.08 10.50
N ALA A 360 -5.92 3.95 10.02
CA ALA A 360 -7.33 3.68 9.78
C ALA A 360 -7.87 2.51 10.61
N CYS A 361 -9.08 2.62 11.15
CA CYS A 361 -9.67 1.66 12.09
C CYS A 361 -10.66 0.70 11.44
N LEU A 362 -10.53 -0.57 11.77
CA LEU A 362 -11.47 -1.64 11.42
C LEU A 362 -11.62 -2.65 12.56
N ALA A 363 -12.19 -2.26 13.66
CA ALA A 363 -12.34 -3.18 14.76
C ALA A 363 -13.71 -3.05 15.44
N ALA A 364 -14.79 -3.47 14.85
CA ALA A 364 -16.02 -3.61 15.63
C ALA A 364 -17.16 -4.48 15.05
N LEU A 365 -17.02 -5.15 13.92
CA LEU A 365 -18.17 -5.82 13.29
C LEU A 365 -18.23 -7.34 13.43
N ARG A 366 -17.55 -7.97 14.39
CA ARG A 366 -17.62 -9.44 14.58
C ARG A 366 -18.61 -9.95 15.64
N HIS A 367 -19.50 -9.14 16.20
CA HIS A 367 -20.26 -9.62 17.36
C HIS A 367 -21.77 -9.77 17.19
N HIS A 368 -22.38 -9.70 16.01
CA HIS A 368 -23.83 -9.93 15.90
C HIS A 368 -24.30 -10.76 14.69
N ALA A 369 -23.50 -11.69 14.19
CA ALA A 369 -23.98 -12.75 13.31
C ALA A 369 -23.96 -14.11 14.03
N GLY A 370 -24.71 -14.23 15.09
CA GLY A 370 -24.78 -15.49 15.84
C GLY A 370 -25.72 -15.39 17.02
N ASN A 371 -27.03 -15.25 16.77
CA ASN A 371 -28.12 -15.80 17.58
C ASN A 371 -29.47 -15.41 16.94
N GLY A 372 -29.99 -16.32 16.18
CA GLY A 372 -31.31 -16.26 15.58
C GLY A 372 -31.68 -17.61 15.05
N ALA A 373 -32.14 -18.48 15.99
CA ALA A 373 -32.95 -19.72 15.87
C ALA A 373 -32.81 -20.54 14.60
#